data_889460eef7169813dff0aa2e3f368067
#
_entry.id   889460eef7169813dff0aa2e3f368067
#
_cell.length_a   1.000
_cell.length_b   1.000
_cell.length_c   1.000
_cell.angle_alpha   90.00
_cell.angle_beta   90.00
_cell.angle_gamma   90.00
#
_symmetry.space_group_name_H-M   'P 1'
#
loop_
_entity.id
_entity.type
_entity.pdbx_description
1 polymer ?
#
loop_
_entity_poly.entity_id
_entity_poly.type
_entity_poly.pdbx_seq_one_letter_code
_entity_poly.pdbx_strand_id
1 'polypeptide(L)'
;LSDLPASQDNQPKPATNADPELERIVAEEETCLSRVLDHLTKRTKGEADKATVDYDAELLSLRDQISSARAEDVPPLLEQMERLQALAARRNEASETHVDPQSPYFGRMVLEEEGRRREVLIGRGTHLDTKSGIRIVDWRDAPVSRLYYRYAEGDEYDEVFGDREVNGTVEVRRSVTIAERQLRRIHAPQGTFACSKKSGWLRLDDAATRLHGGQGSAVRADQTARALGKLGVGDALTDSDDKHLKEITPLIDRRQFELITRPDSGLVVIQGGAGSGKTTIGLHRLAYLAFQDKRRFRPDKMLVVVFNQALARYISQVLPSLGLEGVAIRTYTEWAARLRATHLPLLPRRYNEDTPTAVTRVKKHPAMLRLIDERIDATAALTE
;
A
#
# COMPACT_ATOMS: atom_id res chain seq x y z
N LEU A 1 31.01 40.33 34.23
CA LEU A 1 32.30 40.69 33.63
C LEU A 1 32.85 39.46 32.91
N SER A 2 32.97 39.61 31.61
CA SER A 2 33.81 38.93 30.65
C SER A 2 33.21 37.69 29.95
N ASP A 3 32.91 37.92 28.69
CA ASP A 3 33.18 37.13 27.50
C ASP A 3 32.54 35.75 27.36
N LEU A 4 31.34 35.77 26.77
CA LEU A 4 30.80 34.65 26.00
C LEU A 4 31.13 34.89 24.53
N PRO A 5 31.73 33.96 23.81
CA PRO A 5 31.97 34.13 22.38
C PRO A 5 30.65 33.99 21.62
N ALA A 6 30.50 34.85 20.64
CA ALA A 6 29.39 34.94 19.71
C ALA A 6 29.13 33.56 19.04
N SER A 7 27.87 33.11 19.11
CA SER A 7 27.36 32.01 18.34
C SER A 7 27.53 32.30 16.84
N GLN A 8 28.39 31.54 16.20
CA GLN A 8 28.53 31.53 14.76
C GLN A 8 27.21 31.07 14.14
N ASP A 9 26.69 31.95 13.30
CA ASP A 9 25.59 31.70 12.37
C ASP A 9 25.83 30.38 11.60
N ASN A 10 25.09 29.36 11.95
CA ASN A 10 25.05 28.12 11.20
C ASN A 10 24.01 28.26 10.08
N GLN A 11 24.28 29.14 9.12
CA GLN A 11 23.57 29.16 7.86
C GLN A 11 23.98 27.90 7.07
N PRO A 12 23.02 27.09 6.56
CA PRO A 12 23.36 26.01 5.67
C PRO A 12 24.06 26.61 4.44
N LYS A 13 25.32 26.28 4.26
CA LYS A 13 26.07 26.63 3.05
C LYS A 13 25.31 26.07 1.84
N PRO A 14 25.01 26.87 0.82
CA PRO A 14 24.59 26.35 -0.46
C PRO A 14 25.74 25.50 -0.98
N ALA A 15 25.48 24.20 -1.14
CA ALA A 15 26.42 23.27 -1.76
C ALA A 15 26.47 23.57 -3.26
N THR A 16 27.29 24.53 -3.63
CA THR A 16 27.76 24.80 -4.99
C THR A 16 29.04 23.97 -5.20
N ASN A 17 28.90 22.66 -5.22
CA ASN A 17 29.84 21.75 -5.86
C ASN A 17 28.98 20.66 -6.47
N ALA A 18 29.03 20.55 -7.78
CA ALA A 18 28.44 19.46 -8.54
C ALA A 18 28.93 18.15 -7.89
N ASP A 19 28.03 17.45 -7.23
CA ASP A 19 28.31 16.09 -6.73
C ASP A 19 28.15 15.16 -7.93
N PRO A 20 29.24 14.68 -8.56
CA PRO A 20 29.16 13.91 -9.79
C PRO A 20 28.39 12.59 -9.60
N GLU A 21 28.32 12.09 -8.36
CA GLU A 21 27.55 10.92 -8.02
C GLU A 21 26.05 11.21 -8.01
N LEU A 22 25.65 12.35 -7.44
CA LEU A 22 24.27 12.83 -7.50
C LEU A 22 23.81 13.02 -8.94
N GLU A 23 24.61 13.73 -9.76
CA GLU A 23 24.27 13.98 -11.17
C GLU A 23 24.10 12.67 -11.95
N ARG A 24 24.98 11.69 -11.75
CA ARG A 24 24.88 10.37 -12.36
C ARG A 24 23.62 9.63 -11.96
N ILE A 25 23.33 9.53 -10.65
CA ILE A 25 22.16 8.83 -10.12
C ILE A 25 20.87 9.46 -10.63
N VAL A 26 20.78 10.80 -10.61
CA VAL A 26 19.62 11.53 -11.11
C VAL A 26 19.43 11.31 -12.60
N ALA A 27 20.48 11.43 -13.40
CA ALA A 27 20.41 11.22 -14.85
C ALA A 27 19.98 9.79 -15.24
N GLU A 28 20.47 8.78 -14.51
CA GLU A 28 20.04 7.38 -14.70
C GLU A 28 18.54 7.21 -14.42
N GLU A 29 18.02 7.78 -13.31
CA GLU A 29 16.60 7.65 -12.94
C GLU A 29 15.69 8.49 -13.86
N GLU A 30 16.11 9.69 -14.28
CA GLU A 30 15.36 10.51 -15.24
C GLU A 30 15.29 9.82 -16.62
N THR A 31 16.38 9.20 -17.05
CA THR A 31 16.42 8.42 -18.31
C THR A 31 15.47 7.21 -18.22
N CYS A 32 15.49 6.49 -17.10
CA CYS A 32 14.59 5.37 -16.88
C CYS A 32 13.12 5.82 -16.90
N LEU A 33 12.79 6.88 -16.15
CA LEU A 33 11.44 7.42 -16.09
C LEU A 33 10.95 7.89 -17.45
N SER A 34 11.77 8.64 -18.20
CA SER A 34 11.41 9.12 -19.54
C SER A 34 11.08 7.95 -20.48
N ARG A 35 11.92 6.91 -20.51
CA ARG A 35 11.69 5.70 -21.30
C ARG A 35 10.35 5.02 -20.96
N VAL A 36 10.04 4.90 -19.67
CA VAL A 36 8.79 4.29 -19.20
C VAL A 36 7.58 5.13 -19.59
N LEU A 37 7.64 6.46 -19.38
CA LEU A 37 6.55 7.37 -19.69
C LEU A 37 6.27 7.44 -21.21
N ASP A 38 7.30 7.46 -22.02
CA ASP A 38 7.18 7.44 -23.49
C ASP A 38 6.50 6.18 -23.97
N HIS A 39 6.87 5.04 -23.39
CA HIS A 39 6.26 3.75 -23.72
C HIS A 39 4.79 3.71 -23.33
N LEU A 40 4.44 4.07 -22.10
CA LEU A 40 3.06 4.09 -21.62
C LEU A 40 2.19 5.05 -22.43
N THR A 41 2.72 6.22 -22.82
CA THR A 41 2.00 7.22 -23.63
C THR A 41 1.71 6.71 -25.03
N LYS A 42 2.68 6.04 -25.67
CA LYS A 42 2.49 5.44 -27.02
C LYS A 42 1.43 4.36 -27.00
N ARG A 43 1.41 3.55 -25.95
CA ARG A 43 0.41 2.49 -25.78
C ARG A 43 -1.00 3.06 -25.60
N THR A 44 -1.17 4.06 -24.74
CA THR A 44 -2.47 4.70 -24.51
C THR A 44 -3.05 5.30 -25.78
N LYS A 45 -2.20 5.91 -26.64
CA LYS A 45 -2.61 6.39 -27.95
C LYS A 45 -3.00 5.26 -28.91
N GLY A 46 -2.24 4.18 -28.93
CA GLY A 46 -2.52 3.03 -29.80
C GLY A 46 -3.73 2.19 -29.36
N GLU A 47 -4.12 2.25 -28.08
CA GLU A 47 -5.35 1.63 -27.56
C GLU A 47 -6.59 2.52 -27.78
N ALA A 48 -6.42 3.83 -27.75
CA ALA A 48 -7.49 4.80 -28.09
C ALA A 48 -7.87 4.76 -29.60
N ASP A 49 -6.91 4.45 -30.49
CA ASP A 49 -7.16 4.30 -31.92
C ASP A 49 -7.82 2.95 -32.31
N LYS A 50 -7.77 1.96 -31.44
CA LYS A 50 -8.55 0.73 -31.61
C LYS A 50 -9.94 0.98 -31.04
N ALA A 51 -10.91 1.15 -31.96
CA ALA A 51 -12.33 1.38 -31.66
C ALA A 51 -12.74 0.62 -30.39
N THR A 52 -13.15 1.35 -29.39
CA THR A 52 -13.63 0.81 -28.10
C THR A 52 -14.94 0.08 -28.34
N VAL A 53 -14.88 -1.23 -28.48
CA VAL A 53 -16.09 -2.06 -28.42
C VAL A 53 -16.69 -1.86 -27.03
N ASP A 54 -17.85 -1.30 -26.98
CA ASP A 54 -18.62 -1.17 -25.74
C ASP A 54 -19.29 -2.51 -25.44
N TYR A 55 -18.55 -3.35 -24.71
CA TYR A 55 -19.04 -4.69 -24.33
C TYR A 55 -20.31 -4.66 -23.48
N ASP A 56 -20.53 -3.59 -22.72
CA ASP A 56 -21.71 -3.48 -21.87
C ASP A 56 -22.96 -3.21 -22.71
N ALA A 57 -22.86 -2.31 -23.71
CA ALA A 57 -23.92 -2.05 -24.65
C ALA A 57 -24.24 -3.29 -25.51
N GLU A 58 -23.20 -4.04 -25.93
CA GLU A 58 -23.38 -5.24 -26.73
C GLU A 58 -23.99 -6.41 -25.94
N LEU A 59 -23.60 -6.56 -24.66
CA LEU A 59 -24.23 -7.53 -23.75
C LEU A 59 -25.70 -7.20 -23.45
N LEU A 60 -26.04 -5.92 -23.29
CA LEU A 60 -27.44 -5.49 -23.16
C LEU A 60 -28.24 -5.81 -24.42
N SER A 61 -27.71 -5.50 -25.60
CA SER A 61 -28.33 -5.82 -26.88
C SER A 61 -28.56 -7.32 -27.05
N LEU A 62 -27.58 -8.18 -26.69
CA LEU A 62 -27.74 -9.64 -26.73
C LEU A 62 -28.81 -10.14 -25.76
N ARG A 63 -28.91 -9.56 -24.56
CA ARG A 63 -29.99 -9.88 -23.61
C ARG A 63 -31.38 -9.58 -24.18
N ASP A 64 -31.53 -8.44 -24.83
CA ASP A 64 -32.78 -8.06 -25.48
C ASP A 64 -33.11 -8.99 -26.64
N GLN A 65 -32.11 -9.40 -27.44
CA GLN A 65 -32.28 -10.38 -28.51
C GLN A 65 -32.69 -11.74 -27.96
N ILE A 66 -32.07 -12.25 -26.90
CA ILE A 66 -32.42 -13.52 -26.28
C ILE A 66 -33.86 -13.48 -25.74
N SER A 67 -34.30 -12.36 -25.16
CA SER A 67 -35.64 -12.22 -24.61
C SER A 67 -36.73 -12.27 -25.67
N SER A 68 -36.44 -11.91 -26.93
CA SER A 68 -37.34 -11.87 -28.06
C SER A 68 -37.13 -13.03 -29.08
N ALA A 69 -36.10 -13.85 -28.88
CA ALA A 69 -35.75 -14.93 -29.77
C ALA A 69 -36.70 -16.14 -29.68
N ARG A 70 -36.83 -16.90 -30.77
CA ARG A 70 -37.50 -18.22 -30.77
C ARG A 70 -36.60 -19.22 -30.05
N ALA A 71 -37.21 -20.29 -29.49
CA ALA A 71 -36.51 -21.30 -28.72
C ALA A 71 -35.30 -21.92 -29.46
N GLU A 72 -35.38 -22.05 -30.77
CA GLU A 72 -34.34 -22.60 -31.65
C GLU A 72 -33.13 -21.65 -31.85
N ASP A 73 -33.34 -20.32 -31.70
CA ASP A 73 -32.31 -19.27 -31.86
C ASP A 73 -31.59 -18.91 -30.56
N VAL A 74 -32.08 -19.36 -29.41
CA VAL A 74 -31.55 -19.01 -28.08
C VAL A 74 -30.15 -19.60 -27.83
N PRO A 75 -29.82 -20.89 -28.17
CA PRO A 75 -28.53 -21.46 -27.87
C PRO A 75 -27.34 -20.70 -28.49
N PRO A 76 -27.35 -20.33 -29.81
CA PRO A 76 -26.22 -19.59 -30.40
C PRO A 76 -26.06 -18.17 -29.80
N LEU A 77 -27.14 -17.52 -29.37
CA LEU A 77 -27.09 -16.21 -28.70
C LEU A 77 -26.49 -16.32 -27.30
N LEU A 78 -26.77 -17.39 -26.56
CA LEU A 78 -26.14 -17.67 -25.26
C LEU A 78 -24.63 -17.91 -25.40
N GLU A 79 -24.21 -18.70 -26.38
CA GLU A 79 -22.78 -18.89 -26.65
C GLU A 79 -22.07 -17.56 -26.99
N GLN A 80 -22.70 -16.70 -27.76
CA GLN A 80 -22.17 -15.39 -28.10
C GLN A 80 -22.06 -14.51 -26.85
N MET A 81 -23.08 -14.52 -25.99
CA MET A 81 -23.08 -13.79 -24.72
C MET A 81 -21.96 -14.27 -23.78
N GLU A 82 -21.75 -15.58 -23.66
CA GLU A 82 -20.68 -16.15 -22.84
C GLU A 82 -19.29 -15.75 -23.36
N ARG A 83 -19.08 -15.78 -24.68
CA ARG A 83 -17.82 -15.30 -25.31
C ARG A 83 -17.57 -13.83 -25.04
N LEU A 84 -18.60 -12.99 -25.17
CA LEU A 84 -18.50 -11.56 -24.89
C LEU A 84 -18.24 -11.28 -23.41
N GLN A 85 -18.90 -12.01 -22.51
CA GLN A 85 -18.64 -11.90 -21.08
C GLN A 85 -17.20 -12.31 -20.72
N ALA A 86 -16.65 -13.35 -21.34
CA ALA A 86 -15.27 -13.77 -21.16
C ALA A 86 -14.27 -12.70 -21.66
N LEU A 87 -14.58 -12.04 -22.80
CA LEU A 87 -13.75 -10.94 -23.33
C LEU A 87 -13.83 -9.69 -22.46
N ALA A 88 -15.03 -9.33 -21.99
CA ALA A 88 -15.23 -8.21 -21.06
C ALA A 88 -14.51 -8.46 -19.72
N ALA A 89 -14.58 -9.67 -19.17
CA ALA A 89 -13.86 -10.06 -17.97
C ALA A 89 -12.34 -9.95 -18.13
N ARG A 90 -11.78 -10.43 -19.25
CA ARG A 90 -10.34 -10.30 -19.55
C ARG A 90 -9.91 -8.84 -19.69
N ARG A 91 -10.77 -8.00 -20.27
CA ARG A 91 -10.49 -6.57 -20.41
C ARG A 91 -10.51 -5.86 -19.05
N ASN A 92 -11.49 -6.19 -18.20
CA ASN A 92 -11.57 -5.66 -16.84
C ASN A 92 -10.38 -6.09 -15.99
N GLU A 93 -9.93 -7.36 -16.08
CA GLU A 93 -8.70 -7.82 -15.46
C GLU A 93 -7.47 -7.07 -15.98
N ALA A 94 -7.38 -6.82 -17.28
CA ALA A 94 -6.30 -6.02 -17.88
C ALA A 94 -6.35 -4.55 -17.44
N SER A 95 -7.55 -4.00 -17.19
CA SER A 95 -7.74 -2.63 -16.67
C SER A 95 -7.36 -2.53 -15.18
N GLU A 96 -7.63 -3.57 -14.39
CA GLU A 96 -7.23 -3.64 -12.97
C GLU A 96 -5.70 -3.72 -12.77
N THR A 97 -4.96 -4.19 -13.77
CA THR A 97 -3.49 -4.22 -13.76
C THR A 97 -2.84 -2.95 -14.32
N HIS A 98 -3.64 -1.92 -14.55
CA HIS A 98 -3.18 -0.69 -15.18
C HIS A 98 -2.18 0.07 -14.29
N VAL A 99 -1.02 0.37 -14.87
CA VAL A 99 0.00 1.19 -14.24
C VAL A 99 -0.39 2.65 -14.36
N ASP A 100 -0.42 3.38 -13.23
CA ASP A 100 -0.71 4.81 -13.20
C ASP A 100 0.42 5.61 -13.92
N PRO A 101 0.14 6.29 -15.04
CA PRO A 101 1.16 7.06 -15.74
C PRO A 101 1.70 8.27 -14.95
N GLN A 102 0.99 8.72 -13.91
CA GLN A 102 1.44 9.83 -13.05
C GLN A 102 2.52 9.39 -12.07
N SER A 103 2.49 8.09 -11.68
CA SER A 103 3.44 7.47 -10.75
C SER A 103 3.60 5.98 -11.10
N PRO A 104 4.30 5.67 -12.21
CA PRO A 104 4.27 4.32 -12.77
C PRO A 104 4.99 3.27 -11.92
N TYR A 105 6.01 3.67 -11.18
CA TYR A 105 6.76 2.81 -10.27
C TYR A 105 7.33 3.62 -9.11
N PHE A 106 7.75 2.96 -8.06
CA PHE A 106 8.40 3.56 -6.89
C PHE A 106 9.71 2.87 -6.50
N GLY A 107 10.03 1.75 -7.12
CA GLY A 107 11.27 1.02 -6.90
C GLY A 107 11.90 0.63 -8.23
N ARG A 108 13.22 0.70 -8.27
CA ARG A 108 14.04 0.23 -9.40
C ARG A 108 15.09 -0.72 -8.89
N MET A 109 15.20 -1.86 -9.54
CA MET A 109 16.18 -2.88 -9.25
C MET A 109 16.82 -3.36 -10.55
N VAL A 110 18.14 -3.50 -10.53
CA VAL A 110 18.90 -4.15 -11.59
C VAL A 110 19.55 -5.37 -11.01
N LEU A 111 19.22 -6.51 -11.59
CA LEU A 111 19.74 -7.81 -11.21
C LEU A 111 20.74 -8.28 -12.25
N GLU A 112 21.81 -8.89 -11.80
CA GLU A 112 22.73 -9.65 -12.62
C GLU A 112 22.49 -11.14 -12.37
N GLU A 113 22.03 -11.85 -13.40
CA GLU A 113 21.77 -13.29 -13.38
C GLU A 113 22.57 -13.94 -14.51
N GLU A 114 23.53 -14.81 -14.20
CA GLU A 114 24.34 -15.52 -15.20
C GLU A 114 25.00 -14.59 -16.26
N GLY A 115 25.53 -13.46 -15.82
CA GLY A 115 26.16 -12.46 -16.70
C GLY A 115 25.16 -11.62 -17.53
N ARG A 116 23.88 -11.73 -17.26
CA ARG A 116 22.81 -10.93 -17.90
C ARG A 116 22.22 -9.92 -16.94
N ARG A 117 22.18 -8.67 -17.38
CA ARG A 117 21.52 -7.61 -16.60
C ARG A 117 20.02 -7.59 -16.89
N ARG A 118 19.25 -7.59 -15.83
CA ARG A 118 17.80 -7.55 -15.89
C ARG A 118 17.27 -6.41 -15.02
N GLU A 119 16.63 -5.42 -15.65
CA GLU A 119 15.96 -4.34 -14.93
C GLU A 119 14.53 -4.71 -14.58
N VAL A 120 14.15 -4.43 -13.34
CA VAL A 120 12.79 -4.63 -12.82
C VAL A 120 12.37 -3.39 -12.05
N LEU A 121 11.19 -2.89 -12.39
CA LEU A 121 10.57 -1.75 -11.72
C LEU A 121 9.46 -2.26 -10.81
N ILE A 122 9.37 -1.74 -9.61
CA ILE A 122 8.34 -2.11 -8.63
C ILE A 122 7.32 -0.99 -8.55
N GLY A 123 6.07 -1.34 -8.83
CA GLY A 123 4.95 -0.40 -8.88
C GLY A 123 3.73 -0.90 -8.13
N ARG A 124 2.59 -0.29 -8.38
CA ARG A 124 1.27 -0.68 -7.84
C ARG A 124 0.41 -1.43 -8.86
N GLY A 125 0.92 -1.61 -10.05
CA GLY A 125 0.31 -2.38 -11.12
C GLY A 125 1.38 -3.16 -11.88
N THR A 126 0.96 -4.12 -12.69
CA THR A 126 1.86 -4.95 -13.49
C THR A 126 1.82 -4.51 -14.94
N HIS A 127 2.99 -4.26 -15.52
CA HIS A 127 3.16 -4.04 -16.96
C HIS A 127 4.42 -4.77 -17.45
N LEU A 128 4.23 -5.75 -18.29
CA LEU A 128 5.30 -6.57 -18.84
C LEU A 128 5.31 -6.42 -20.36
N ASP A 129 6.32 -5.75 -20.91
CA ASP A 129 6.52 -5.68 -22.35
C ASP A 129 7.90 -6.23 -22.73
N THR A 130 7.87 -7.38 -23.37
CA THR A 130 9.08 -8.07 -23.85
C THR A 130 9.77 -7.34 -25.00
N LYS A 131 9.04 -6.51 -25.77
CA LYS A 131 9.60 -5.80 -26.92
C LYS A 131 10.41 -4.58 -26.51
N SER A 132 9.89 -3.80 -25.57
CA SER A 132 10.61 -2.62 -25.04
C SER A 132 11.55 -2.97 -23.88
N GLY A 133 11.43 -4.17 -23.31
CA GLY A 133 12.17 -4.60 -22.13
C GLY A 133 11.70 -3.96 -20.83
N ILE A 134 10.60 -3.21 -20.86
CA ILE A 134 10.04 -2.56 -19.66
C ILE A 134 9.24 -3.60 -18.86
N ARG A 135 9.63 -3.77 -17.59
CA ARG A 135 9.01 -4.69 -16.67
C ARG A 135 8.67 -3.95 -15.40
N ILE A 136 7.40 -3.60 -15.23
CA ILE A 136 6.86 -3.06 -13.97
C ILE A 136 6.08 -4.20 -13.32
N VAL A 137 6.44 -4.53 -12.09
CA VAL A 137 5.83 -5.62 -11.32
C VAL A 137 5.13 -5.01 -10.11
N ASP A 138 3.91 -5.48 -9.86
CA ASP A 138 3.17 -5.07 -8.66
C ASP A 138 3.92 -5.52 -7.40
N TRP A 139 4.07 -4.62 -6.43
CA TRP A 139 4.76 -4.91 -5.17
C TRP A 139 4.12 -6.06 -4.38
N ARG A 140 2.85 -6.37 -4.65
CA ARG A 140 2.10 -7.49 -4.05
C ARG A 140 2.40 -8.83 -4.73
N ASP A 141 3.03 -8.82 -5.90
CA ASP A 141 3.49 -10.03 -6.58
C ASP A 141 4.77 -10.55 -5.91
N ALA A 142 4.58 -11.51 -5.02
CA ALA A 142 5.54 -11.91 -4.00
C ALA A 142 6.94 -12.32 -4.48
N PRO A 143 7.14 -13.08 -5.58
CA PRO A 143 8.48 -13.57 -5.91
C PRO A 143 9.48 -12.45 -6.18
N VAL A 144 9.17 -11.54 -7.08
CA VAL A 144 10.10 -10.48 -7.51
C VAL A 144 10.18 -9.36 -6.48
N SER A 145 9.04 -8.98 -5.89
CA SER A 145 9.00 -7.96 -4.84
C SER A 145 9.79 -8.38 -3.61
N ARG A 146 9.87 -9.69 -3.32
CA ARG A 146 10.68 -10.21 -2.22
C ARG A 146 12.15 -9.85 -2.39
N LEU A 147 12.72 -9.92 -3.59
CA LEU A 147 14.08 -9.49 -3.84
C LEU A 147 14.28 -8.02 -3.49
N TYR A 148 13.37 -7.15 -3.95
CA TYR A 148 13.45 -5.72 -3.70
C TYR A 148 13.43 -5.36 -2.21
N TYR A 149 12.60 -6.01 -1.38
CA TYR A 149 12.50 -5.71 0.05
C TYR A 149 13.53 -6.43 0.91
N ARG A 150 14.09 -7.52 0.43
CA ARG A 150 14.96 -8.42 1.20
C ARG A 150 16.44 -8.14 1.04
N TYR A 151 16.84 -7.73 -0.15
CA TYR A 151 18.24 -7.56 -0.51
C TYR A 151 18.59 -6.10 -0.75
N ALA A 152 19.80 -5.71 -0.34
CA ALA A 152 20.36 -4.38 -0.59
C ALA A 152 21.15 -4.38 -1.91
N GLU A 153 21.52 -3.20 -2.39
CA GLU A 153 22.46 -3.04 -3.49
C GLU A 153 23.82 -3.65 -3.10
N GLY A 154 24.36 -4.51 -3.94
CA GLY A 154 25.58 -5.26 -3.70
C GLY A 154 25.38 -6.64 -3.07
N ASP A 155 24.18 -6.98 -2.59
CA ASP A 155 23.92 -8.31 -2.03
C ASP A 155 23.80 -9.37 -3.12
N GLU A 156 24.34 -10.56 -2.82
CA GLU A 156 24.05 -11.78 -3.56
C GLU A 156 22.73 -12.37 -3.06
N TYR A 157 21.93 -12.92 -3.96
CA TYR A 157 20.68 -13.61 -3.61
C TYR A 157 20.65 -15.01 -4.20
N ASP A 158 20.00 -15.89 -3.44
CA ASP A 158 19.66 -17.26 -3.83
C ASP A 158 18.26 -17.55 -3.32
N GLU A 159 17.28 -17.59 -4.24
CA GLU A 159 15.88 -17.72 -3.91
C GLU A 159 15.19 -18.76 -4.80
N VAL A 160 14.19 -19.43 -4.23
CA VAL A 160 13.36 -20.40 -4.95
C VAL A 160 12.00 -19.80 -5.24
N PHE A 161 11.66 -19.69 -6.52
CA PHE A 161 10.37 -19.20 -6.99
C PHE A 161 9.58 -20.33 -7.66
N GLY A 162 8.68 -20.95 -6.89
CA GLY A 162 8.02 -22.18 -7.32
C GLY A 162 9.04 -23.31 -7.43
N ASP A 163 9.18 -23.88 -8.64
CA ASP A 163 10.15 -24.93 -8.93
C ASP A 163 11.48 -24.41 -9.54
N ARG A 164 11.65 -23.08 -9.58
CA ARG A 164 12.83 -22.46 -10.19
C ARG A 164 13.72 -21.83 -9.12
N GLU A 165 14.98 -22.28 -9.08
CA GLU A 165 16.04 -21.60 -8.37
C GLU A 165 16.54 -20.41 -9.17
N VAL A 166 16.70 -19.26 -8.52
CA VAL A 166 17.17 -18.01 -9.11
C VAL A 166 18.24 -17.44 -8.19
N ASN A 167 19.43 -17.28 -8.73
CA ASN A 167 20.54 -16.69 -8.02
C ASN A 167 21.16 -15.54 -8.83
N GLY A 168 21.82 -14.65 -8.17
CA GLY A 168 22.44 -13.49 -8.81
C GLY A 168 22.87 -12.43 -7.80
N THR A 169 23.17 -11.25 -8.33
CA THR A 169 23.60 -10.09 -7.54
C THR A 169 22.66 -8.90 -7.80
N VAL A 170 22.35 -8.15 -6.76
CA VAL A 170 21.60 -6.89 -6.86
C VAL A 170 22.57 -5.77 -7.19
N GLU A 171 22.70 -5.39 -8.45
CA GLU A 171 23.62 -4.33 -8.87
C GLU A 171 23.09 -2.92 -8.51
N VAL A 172 21.78 -2.71 -8.62
CA VAL A 172 21.13 -1.44 -8.30
C VAL A 172 19.85 -1.71 -7.52
N ARG A 173 19.66 -0.98 -6.42
CA ARG A 173 18.40 -0.96 -5.69
C ARG A 173 18.11 0.46 -5.23
N ARG A 174 17.11 1.08 -5.83
CA ARG A 174 16.71 2.46 -5.52
C ARG A 174 15.21 2.55 -5.27
N SER A 175 14.83 3.42 -4.34
CA SER A 175 13.43 3.83 -4.16
C SER A 175 13.26 5.23 -4.73
N VAL A 176 12.19 5.44 -5.48
CA VAL A 176 11.91 6.74 -6.11
C VAL A 176 10.52 7.22 -5.75
N THR A 177 10.35 8.53 -5.62
CA THR A 177 9.05 9.19 -5.54
C THR A 177 8.80 9.91 -6.85
N ILE A 178 7.76 9.49 -7.57
CA ILE A 178 7.31 10.09 -8.81
C ILE A 178 5.94 10.71 -8.57
N ALA A 179 5.80 11.99 -8.85
CA ALA A 179 4.54 12.71 -8.77
C ALA A 179 4.36 13.58 -10.03
N GLU A 180 3.16 13.55 -10.61
CA GLU A 180 2.85 14.33 -11.82
C GLU A 180 3.83 14.06 -12.96
N ARG A 181 4.22 12.78 -13.14
CA ARG A 181 5.18 12.32 -14.15
C ARG A 181 6.60 12.87 -13.95
N GLN A 182 6.91 13.43 -12.80
CA GLN A 182 8.22 14.00 -12.50
C GLN A 182 8.85 13.29 -11.30
N LEU A 183 10.15 13.09 -11.39
CA LEU A 183 10.93 12.55 -10.30
C LEU A 183 11.07 13.62 -9.20
N ARG A 184 10.72 13.27 -7.97
CA ARG A 184 10.73 14.18 -6.81
C ARG A 184 11.77 13.78 -5.77
N ARG A 185 12.01 12.49 -5.59
CA ARG A 185 12.96 11.99 -4.60
C ARG A 185 13.56 10.68 -5.07
N ILE A 186 14.82 10.47 -4.71
CA ILE A 186 15.55 9.22 -4.93
C ILE A 186 16.20 8.82 -3.62
N HIS A 187 16.01 7.58 -3.20
CA HIS A 187 16.77 6.94 -2.12
C HIS A 187 17.67 5.87 -2.73
N ALA A 188 18.95 6.03 -2.50
CA ALA A 188 19.98 5.12 -2.93
C ALA A 188 20.93 4.83 -1.75
N PRO A 189 21.78 3.78 -1.78
CA PRO A 189 22.81 3.57 -0.75
C PRO A 189 23.73 4.77 -0.56
N GLN A 190 23.96 5.53 -1.61
CA GLN A 190 24.80 6.71 -1.63
C GLN A 190 24.17 7.91 -0.93
N GLY A 191 22.85 7.88 -0.67
CA GLY A 191 22.14 8.94 0.05
C GLY A 191 20.72 9.16 -0.45
N THR A 192 20.07 10.13 0.14
CA THR A 192 18.73 10.59 -0.25
C THR A 192 18.84 11.90 -1.02
N PHE A 193 18.21 11.96 -2.19
CA PHE A 193 18.20 13.13 -3.05
C PHE A 193 16.76 13.60 -3.24
N ALA A 194 16.53 14.90 -3.23
CA ALA A 194 15.21 15.47 -3.47
C ALA A 194 15.30 16.66 -4.43
N CYS A 195 14.32 16.74 -5.32
CA CYS A 195 14.19 17.86 -6.27
C CYS A 195 13.37 18.97 -5.65
N SER A 196 13.98 20.15 -5.49
CA SER A 196 13.31 21.37 -5.06
C SER A 196 12.98 22.24 -6.26
N LYS A 197 11.80 22.87 -6.26
CA LYS A 197 11.40 23.82 -7.34
C LYS A 197 12.35 25.02 -7.50
N LYS A 198 13.06 25.40 -6.42
CA LYS A 198 13.93 26.58 -6.39
C LYS A 198 15.41 26.27 -6.60
N SER A 199 15.87 25.10 -6.15
CA SER A 199 17.30 24.79 -6.04
C SER A 199 17.73 23.58 -6.87
N GLY A 200 16.81 22.95 -7.62
CA GLY A 200 17.11 21.71 -8.34
C GLY A 200 17.30 20.53 -7.39
N TRP A 201 18.13 19.57 -7.78
CA TRP A 201 18.43 18.38 -7.00
C TRP A 201 19.38 18.69 -5.85
N LEU A 202 19.04 18.24 -4.65
CA LEU A 202 19.84 18.43 -3.43
C LEU A 202 19.98 17.08 -2.71
N ARG A 203 21.15 16.84 -2.14
CA ARG A 203 21.38 15.73 -1.21
C ARG A 203 20.80 16.10 0.16
N LEU A 204 19.99 15.23 0.73
CA LEU A 204 19.45 15.37 2.07
C LEU A 204 20.34 14.63 3.07
N ASP A 205 20.64 15.27 4.20
CA ASP A 205 21.41 14.61 5.27
C ASP A 205 20.59 13.45 5.89
N ASP A 206 21.22 12.29 6.05
CA ASP A 206 20.60 11.04 6.54
C ASP A 206 19.93 11.17 7.91
N ALA A 207 20.33 12.13 8.73
CA ALA A 207 19.76 12.37 10.05
C ALA A 207 18.27 12.73 10.03
N ALA A 208 17.76 13.29 8.92
CA ALA A 208 16.38 13.74 8.78
C ALA A 208 15.47 12.62 8.20
N THR A 209 16.03 11.53 7.66
CA THR A 209 15.28 10.58 6.82
C THR A 209 15.08 9.21 7.46
N ARG A 210 15.74 8.91 8.57
CA ARG A 210 15.55 7.64 9.26
C ARG A 210 14.26 7.65 10.06
N LEU A 211 13.19 7.15 9.48
CA LEU A 211 12.10 6.55 10.24
C LEU A 211 12.68 5.33 10.96
N HIS A 212 13.25 5.54 12.14
CA HIS A 212 13.71 4.44 12.99
C HIS A 212 12.50 3.64 13.46
N GLY A 213 12.12 2.68 12.65
CA GLY A 213 11.25 1.59 13.05
C GLY A 213 12.05 0.64 13.92
N GLY A 214 11.93 0.76 15.22
CA GLY A 214 12.44 -0.27 16.12
C GLY A 214 13.34 0.23 17.22
N GLN A 215 12.79 0.37 18.32
CA GLN A 215 13.14 0.49 19.74
C GLN A 215 12.68 1.84 20.29
N GLY A 216 11.59 1.76 21.08
CA GLY A 216 10.91 2.82 21.76
C GLY A 216 11.77 3.91 22.38
N SER A 217 12.11 4.88 21.61
CA SER A 217 12.37 6.21 22.10
C SER A 217 11.35 7.12 21.42
N ALA A 218 10.30 7.43 22.17
CA ALA A 218 9.64 8.70 22.00
C ALA A 218 10.73 9.76 22.23
N VAL A 219 11.50 10.08 21.22
CA VAL A 219 12.31 11.29 21.20
C VAL A 219 11.27 12.39 21.32
N ARG A 220 11.23 13.04 22.49
CA ARG A 220 10.59 14.34 22.63
C ARG A 220 11.11 15.13 21.44
N ALA A 221 10.21 15.46 20.51
CA ALA A 221 10.53 16.29 19.38
C ALA A 221 11.02 17.62 19.98
N ASP A 222 12.32 17.80 19.99
CA ASP A 222 12.93 19.05 20.36
C ASP A 222 12.37 20.10 19.42
N GLN A 223 12.16 21.32 19.89
CA GLN A 223 11.54 22.38 19.11
C GLN A 223 12.32 22.67 17.81
N THR A 224 13.60 22.30 17.77
CA THR A 224 14.47 22.33 16.59
C THR A 224 14.06 21.32 15.50
N ALA A 225 13.59 20.12 15.86
CA ALA A 225 13.10 19.13 14.88
C ALA A 225 11.79 19.57 14.22
N ARG A 226 10.96 20.37 14.93
CA ARG A 226 9.76 20.98 14.34
C ARG A 226 10.10 22.09 13.32
N ALA A 227 11.20 22.80 13.51
CA ALA A 227 11.68 23.80 12.57
C ALA A 227 12.28 23.15 11.30
N LEU A 228 13.03 22.06 11.43
CA LEU A 228 13.59 21.29 10.31
C LEU A 228 12.50 20.54 9.50
N GLY A 229 11.45 20.04 10.16
CA GLY A 229 10.28 19.46 9.47
C GLY A 229 9.49 20.48 8.65
N LYS A 230 9.56 21.78 9.00
CA LYS A 230 8.97 22.85 8.20
C LYS A 230 9.87 23.34 7.05
N LEU A 231 11.19 23.16 7.12
CA LEU A 231 12.13 23.72 6.16
C LEU A 231 12.44 22.82 4.96
N GLY A 232 12.22 21.53 5.05
CA GLY A 232 12.67 20.61 3.98
C GLY A 232 11.59 20.10 3.03
N VAL A 233 10.31 20.14 3.42
CA VAL A 233 9.25 19.43 2.66
C VAL A 233 7.98 20.27 2.53
N GLY A 234 7.85 21.35 3.29
CA GLY A 234 6.60 22.09 3.46
C GLY A 234 6.12 22.89 2.24
N ASP A 235 6.97 23.29 1.34
CA ASP A 235 6.60 24.24 0.25
C ASP A 235 6.40 23.55 -1.12
N ALA A 236 6.75 22.29 -1.26
CA ALA A 236 6.58 21.56 -2.52
C ALA A 236 5.49 20.47 -2.49
N LEU A 237 4.90 20.19 -1.30
CA LEU A 237 4.01 19.06 -1.09
C LEU A 237 2.70 19.43 -0.38
N THR A 238 2.32 20.71 -0.34
CA THR A 238 1.02 21.15 0.19
C THR A 238 -0.06 20.95 -0.85
N ASP A 239 -0.37 19.69 -1.17
CA ASP A 239 -1.69 19.35 -1.66
C ASP A 239 -1.97 17.85 -1.39
N SER A 240 -2.93 17.65 -0.50
CA SER A 240 -3.61 16.41 -0.11
C SER A 240 -2.89 15.47 0.86
N ASP A 241 -3.53 15.22 2.00
CA ASP A 241 -3.27 14.16 2.99
C ASP A 241 -3.19 12.74 2.39
N ASP A 242 -3.64 12.57 1.15
CA ASP A 242 -3.65 11.33 0.40
C ASP A 242 -2.25 10.90 -0.11
N LYS A 243 -1.28 11.84 -0.13
CA LYS A 243 0.09 11.59 -0.63
C LYS A 243 0.96 10.82 0.37
N HIS A 244 0.70 10.92 1.67
CA HIS A 244 1.59 10.36 2.71
C HIS A 244 1.69 8.84 2.71
N LEU A 245 0.62 8.13 2.39
CA LEU A 245 0.64 6.66 2.39
C LEU A 245 1.12 6.06 1.07
N LYS A 246 0.95 6.77 -0.04
CA LYS A 246 1.54 6.37 -1.33
C LYS A 246 3.07 6.31 -1.26
N GLU A 247 3.68 7.11 -0.38
CA GLU A 247 5.13 7.16 -0.18
C GLU A 247 5.66 6.11 0.80
N ILE A 248 4.81 5.44 1.59
CA ILE A 248 5.25 4.48 2.61
C ILE A 248 5.62 3.12 2.01
N THR A 249 4.97 2.70 0.93
CA THR A 249 5.24 1.40 0.30
C THR A 249 6.71 1.19 -0.08
N PRO A 250 7.43 2.20 -0.63
CA PRO A 250 8.87 2.08 -0.89
C PRO A 250 9.74 1.97 0.36
N LEU A 251 9.23 2.42 1.50
CA LEU A 251 9.95 2.51 2.77
C LEU A 251 9.69 1.32 3.72
N ILE A 252 8.91 0.34 3.28
CA ILE A 252 8.68 -0.90 4.02
C ILE A 252 10.03 -1.63 4.16
N ASP A 253 10.42 -1.89 5.40
CA ASP A 253 11.64 -2.65 5.67
C ASP A 253 11.42 -4.18 5.49
N ARG A 254 12.53 -4.93 5.46
CA ARG A 254 12.51 -6.39 5.28
C ARG A 254 11.58 -7.09 6.28
N ARG A 255 11.66 -6.74 7.57
CA ARG A 255 10.84 -7.38 8.62
C ARG A 255 9.37 -7.05 8.47
N GLN A 256 9.07 -5.81 8.12
CA GLN A 256 7.70 -5.37 7.82
C GLN A 256 7.15 -6.11 6.60
N PHE A 257 7.93 -6.24 5.54
CA PHE A 257 7.53 -7.00 4.35
C PHE A 257 7.30 -8.48 4.66
N GLU A 258 8.15 -9.12 5.45
CA GLU A 258 7.96 -10.49 5.91
C GLU A 258 6.66 -10.67 6.71
N LEU A 259 6.26 -9.68 7.53
CA LEU A 259 4.97 -9.69 8.25
C LEU A 259 3.78 -9.52 7.31
N ILE A 260 3.91 -8.67 6.30
CA ILE A 260 2.88 -8.43 5.29
C ILE A 260 2.63 -9.69 4.47
N THR A 261 3.69 -10.38 4.06
CA THR A 261 3.65 -11.54 3.16
C THR A 261 3.54 -12.89 3.87
N ARG A 262 3.41 -12.92 5.19
CA ARG A 262 3.21 -14.17 5.94
C ARG A 262 2.02 -14.96 5.38
N PRO A 263 2.07 -16.31 5.45
CA PRO A 263 0.95 -17.15 5.06
C PRO A 263 -0.38 -16.72 5.69
N ASP A 264 -1.45 -16.98 5.00
CA ASP A 264 -2.79 -16.46 5.22
C ASP A 264 -3.58 -17.19 6.34
N SER A 265 -2.98 -18.14 7.02
CA SER A 265 -3.65 -18.95 8.04
C SER A 265 -3.41 -18.46 9.45
N GLY A 266 -4.49 -18.48 10.24
CA GLY A 266 -4.46 -18.29 11.68
C GLY A 266 -4.37 -16.84 12.16
N LEU A 267 -3.99 -16.67 13.42
CA LEU A 267 -3.87 -15.38 14.09
C LEU A 267 -2.47 -14.78 13.89
N VAL A 268 -2.41 -13.58 13.37
CA VAL A 268 -1.17 -12.79 13.29
C VAL A 268 -1.24 -11.63 14.28
N VAL A 269 -0.30 -11.58 15.22
CA VAL A 269 -0.18 -10.50 16.21
C VAL A 269 1.02 -9.64 15.86
N ILE A 270 0.78 -8.34 15.65
CA ILE A 270 1.83 -7.35 15.36
C ILE A 270 2.02 -6.49 16.60
N GLN A 271 3.18 -6.64 17.25
CA GLN A 271 3.54 -5.90 18.46
C GLN A 271 4.63 -4.87 18.13
N GLY A 272 4.57 -3.71 18.79
CA GLY A 272 5.56 -2.65 18.65
C GLY A 272 5.13 -1.37 19.36
N GLY A 273 6.06 -0.44 19.55
CA GLY A 273 5.82 0.86 20.16
C GLY A 273 4.90 1.78 19.32
N ALA A 274 4.58 2.95 19.84
CA ALA A 274 3.89 3.98 19.07
C ALA A 274 4.77 4.41 17.87
N GLY A 275 4.15 4.59 16.71
CA GLY A 275 4.88 4.97 15.48
C GLY A 275 5.65 3.86 14.78
N SER A 276 5.62 2.59 15.26
CA SER A 276 6.33 1.47 14.62
C SER A 276 5.67 0.93 13.34
N GLY A 277 4.69 1.61 12.79
CA GLY A 277 4.05 1.20 11.52
C GLY A 277 3.04 0.05 11.61
N LYS A 278 2.59 -0.36 12.82
CA LYS A 278 1.63 -1.49 12.98
C LYS A 278 0.39 -1.39 12.11
N THR A 279 -0.24 -0.22 12.10
CA THR A 279 -1.42 0.03 11.26
C THR A 279 -1.07 -0.07 9.78
N THR A 280 0.04 0.51 9.37
CA THR A 280 0.55 0.45 8.00
C THR A 280 0.77 -1.00 7.56
N ILE A 281 1.46 -1.80 8.37
CA ILE A 281 1.67 -3.24 8.11
C ILE A 281 0.33 -3.96 7.97
N GLY A 282 -0.62 -3.70 8.89
CA GLY A 282 -1.95 -4.31 8.84
C GLY A 282 -2.70 -3.99 7.55
N LEU A 283 -2.70 -2.74 7.11
CA LEU A 283 -3.39 -2.31 5.88
C LEU A 283 -2.72 -2.88 4.62
N HIS A 284 -1.38 -2.85 4.55
CA HIS A 284 -0.64 -3.46 3.44
C HIS A 284 -0.84 -4.99 3.40
N ARG A 285 -0.94 -5.65 4.57
CA ARG A 285 -1.26 -7.08 4.62
C ARG A 285 -2.66 -7.37 4.06
N LEU A 286 -3.66 -6.56 4.37
CA LEU A 286 -5.00 -6.72 3.77
C LEU A 286 -4.93 -6.59 2.24
N ALA A 287 -4.20 -5.60 1.73
CA ALA A 287 -3.99 -5.40 0.29
C ALA A 287 -3.26 -6.59 -0.35
N TYR A 288 -2.24 -7.12 0.32
CA TYR A 288 -1.50 -8.29 -0.13
C TYR A 288 -2.39 -9.53 -0.21
N LEU A 289 -3.15 -9.84 0.84
CA LEU A 289 -4.04 -11.00 0.88
C LEU A 289 -5.13 -10.94 -0.18
N ALA A 290 -5.77 -9.78 -0.36
CA ALA A 290 -6.78 -9.59 -1.40
C ALA A 290 -6.21 -9.74 -2.81
N PHE A 291 -4.95 -9.37 -3.03
CA PHE A 291 -4.26 -9.54 -4.31
C PHE A 291 -3.93 -11.02 -4.56
N GLN A 292 -3.42 -11.73 -3.55
CA GLN A 292 -2.99 -13.13 -3.68
C GLN A 292 -4.14 -14.10 -3.93
N ASP A 293 -5.28 -13.91 -3.25
CA ASP A 293 -6.47 -14.75 -3.43
C ASP A 293 -7.74 -13.91 -3.39
N LYS A 294 -8.12 -13.39 -4.55
CA LYS A 294 -9.32 -12.56 -4.75
C LYS A 294 -10.63 -13.29 -4.43
N ARG A 295 -10.64 -14.63 -4.46
CA ARG A 295 -11.85 -15.43 -4.16
C ARG A 295 -12.07 -15.56 -2.66
N ARG A 296 -11.02 -15.83 -1.92
CA ARG A 296 -11.06 -16.03 -0.47
C ARG A 296 -11.08 -14.70 0.29
N PHE A 297 -10.24 -13.74 -0.12
CA PHE A 297 -10.06 -12.46 0.55
C PHE A 297 -10.75 -11.32 -0.22
N ARG A 298 -12.05 -11.44 -0.36
CA ARG A 298 -12.88 -10.40 -0.99
C ARG A 298 -12.99 -9.19 -0.07
N PRO A 299 -12.76 -7.97 -0.56
CA PRO A 299 -12.86 -6.74 0.25
C PRO A 299 -14.21 -6.58 0.95
N ASP A 300 -15.32 -6.96 0.30
CA ASP A 300 -16.66 -6.91 0.87
C ASP A 300 -16.90 -7.88 2.06
N LYS A 301 -16.03 -8.87 2.23
CA LYS A 301 -16.00 -9.80 3.37
C LYS A 301 -14.94 -9.49 4.42
N MET A 302 -14.13 -8.47 4.18
CA MET A 302 -13.13 -8.00 5.14
C MET A 302 -13.74 -6.98 6.11
N LEU A 303 -13.25 -7.01 7.33
CA LEU A 303 -13.64 -6.08 8.39
C LEU A 303 -12.41 -5.54 9.10
N VAL A 304 -12.33 -4.22 9.18
CA VAL A 304 -11.34 -3.53 10.01
C VAL A 304 -12.05 -2.93 11.22
N VAL A 305 -11.65 -3.38 12.42
CA VAL A 305 -12.17 -2.84 13.68
C VAL A 305 -11.12 -1.96 14.31
N VAL A 306 -11.50 -0.73 14.62
CA VAL A 306 -10.59 0.29 15.16
C VAL A 306 -11.10 0.85 16.47
N PHE A 307 -10.22 1.55 17.19
CA PHE A 307 -10.55 2.06 18.52
C PHE A 307 -11.42 3.33 18.46
N ASN A 308 -11.19 4.22 17.50
CA ASN A 308 -11.92 5.49 17.41
C ASN A 308 -12.29 5.87 15.97
N GLN A 309 -13.20 6.85 15.88
CA GLN A 309 -13.76 7.30 14.61
C GLN A 309 -12.74 8.06 13.72
N ALA A 310 -11.78 8.75 14.33
CA ALA A 310 -10.74 9.47 13.58
C ALA A 310 -9.86 8.46 12.80
N LEU A 311 -9.47 7.36 13.45
CA LEU A 311 -8.72 6.29 12.81
C LEU A 311 -9.56 5.57 11.75
N ALA A 312 -10.87 5.38 11.98
CA ALA A 312 -11.77 4.81 10.97
C ALA A 312 -11.81 5.66 9.69
N ARG A 313 -11.97 6.97 9.83
CA ARG A 313 -11.94 7.92 8.69
C ARG A 313 -10.61 7.90 7.96
N TYR A 314 -9.50 7.92 8.69
CA TYR A 314 -8.17 7.84 8.10
C TYR A 314 -8.01 6.56 7.27
N ILE A 315 -8.35 5.39 7.82
CA ILE A 315 -8.23 4.11 7.11
C ILE A 315 -9.16 4.06 5.89
N SER A 316 -10.35 4.67 5.94
CA SER A 316 -11.27 4.70 4.79
C SER A 316 -10.72 5.48 3.60
N GLN A 317 -9.83 6.44 3.84
CA GLN A 317 -9.12 7.18 2.78
C GLN A 317 -7.92 6.41 2.24
N VAL A 318 -7.28 5.59 3.10
CA VAL A 318 -6.06 4.87 2.78
C VAL A 318 -6.30 3.60 1.97
N LEU A 319 -7.29 2.79 2.34
CA LEU A 319 -7.53 1.49 1.72
C LEU A 319 -7.75 1.57 0.20
N PRO A 320 -8.50 2.56 -0.34
CA PRO A 320 -8.63 2.73 -1.79
C PRO A 320 -7.28 2.96 -2.49
N SER A 321 -6.36 3.73 -1.87
CA SER A 321 -5.03 3.97 -2.44
C SER A 321 -4.15 2.72 -2.50
N LEU A 322 -4.47 1.69 -1.71
CA LEU A 322 -3.86 0.36 -1.74
C LEU A 322 -4.60 -0.62 -2.66
N GLY A 323 -5.62 -0.15 -3.40
CA GLY A 323 -6.43 -0.99 -4.28
C GLY A 323 -7.49 -1.82 -3.55
N LEU A 324 -7.89 -1.41 -2.36
CA LEU A 324 -8.92 -2.07 -1.56
C LEU A 324 -10.15 -1.18 -1.41
N GLU A 325 -11.15 -1.42 -2.24
CA GLU A 325 -12.45 -0.77 -2.14
C GLU A 325 -13.49 -1.71 -1.51
N GLY A 326 -14.43 -1.15 -0.74
CA GLY A 326 -15.53 -1.92 -0.16
C GLY A 326 -15.25 -2.67 1.13
N VAL A 327 -14.07 -2.50 1.74
CA VAL A 327 -13.75 -3.06 3.07
C VAL A 327 -14.58 -2.36 4.14
N ALA A 328 -15.25 -3.13 5.01
CA ALA A 328 -16.00 -2.59 6.12
C ALA A 328 -15.06 -2.07 7.22
N ILE A 329 -15.14 -0.78 7.54
CA ILE A 329 -14.36 -0.17 8.61
C ILE A 329 -15.33 0.29 9.70
N ARG A 330 -15.09 -0.11 10.95
CA ARG A 330 -15.97 0.19 12.09
C ARG A 330 -15.17 0.45 13.35
N THR A 331 -15.73 1.28 14.22
CA THR A 331 -15.24 1.31 15.59
C THR A 331 -15.67 0.04 16.32
N TYR A 332 -14.95 -0.32 17.38
CA TYR A 332 -15.31 -1.46 18.23
C TYR A 332 -16.76 -1.33 18.75
N THR A 333 -17.16 -0.14 19.17
CA THR A 333 -18.50 0.12 19.69
C THR A 333 -19.59 -0.11 18.62
N GLU A 334 -19.37 0.37 17.40
CA GLU A 334 -20.31 0.16 16.28
C GLU A 334 -20.40 -1.32 15.88
N TRP A 335 -19.24 -2.00 15.82
CA TRP A 335 -19.18 -3.43 15.53
C TRP A 335 -19.92 -4.25 16.61
N ALA A 336 -19.61 -4.01 17.88
CA ALA A 336 -20.25 -4.69 19.01
C ALA A 336 -21.76 -4.43 19.06
N ALA A 337 -22.19 -3.18 18.83
CA ALA A 337 -23.62 -2.83 18.78
C ALA A 337 -24.35 -3.58 17.66
N ARG A 338 -23.72 -3.76 16.51
CA ARG A 338 -24.31 -4.52 15.41
C ARG A 338 -24.42 -6.01 15.73
N LEU A 339 -23.36 -6.63 16.27
CA LEU A 339 -23.41 -8.04 16.71
C LEU A 339 -24.51 -8.26 17.75
N ARG A 340 -24.58 -7.38 18.74
CA ARG A 340 -25.64 -7.43 19.75
C ARG A 340 -27.03 -7.34 19.11
N ALA A 341 -27.26 -6.42 18.18
CA ALA A 341 -28.56 -6.27 17.52
C ALA A 341 -28.94 -7.52 16.72
N THR A 342 -27.96 -8.22 16.13
CA THR A 342 -28.18 -9.43 15.34
C THR A 342 -28.40 -10.67 16.20
N HIS A 343 -27.56 -10.87 17.21
CA HIS A 343 -27.53 -12.11 17.98
C HIS A 343 -28.30 -12.03 19.31
N LEU A 344 -28.52 -10.83 19.84
CA LEU A 344 -29.17 -10.58 21.12
C LEU A 344 -30.24 -9.50 20.99
N PRO A 345 -31.28 -9.69 20.15
CA PRO A 345 -32.28 -8.68 19.82
C PRO A 345 -33.12 -8.25 21.02
N LEU A 346 -33.22 -9.08 22.04
CA LEU A 346 -33.98 -8.81 23.27
C LEU A 346 -33.25 -7.89 24.25
N LEU A 347 -31.93 -7.67 24.06
CA LEU A 347 -31.20 -6.75 24.93
C LEU A 347 -31.52 -5.28 24.60
N PRO A 348 -31.51 -4.38 25.60
CA PRO A 348 -31.73 -2.96 25.36
C PRO A 348 -30.79 -2.39 24.32
N ARG A 349 -31.31 -1.61 23.37
CA ARG A 349 -30.50 -0.98 22.31
C ARG A 349 -29.65 0.17 22.81
N ARG A 350 -30.10 0.83 23.87
CA ARG A 350 -29.37 1.93 24.52
C ARG A 350 -28.56 1.39 25.68
N TYR A 351 -27.34 1.84 25.82
CA TYR A 351 -26.49 1.62 26.98
C TYR A 351 -25.92 2.95 27.46
N ASN A 352 -25.65 3.06 28.73
CA ASN A 352 -25.07 4.26 29.33
C ASN A 352 -23.55 4.16 29.28
N GLU A 353 -22.90 5.10 28.58
CA GLU A 353 -21.45 5.21 28.52
C GLU A 353 -20.86 5.86 29.79
N ASP A 354 -21.64 6.71 30.46
CA ASP A 354 -21.26 7.41 31.69
C ASP A 354 -21.47 6.51 32.93
N THR A 355 -20.83 5.35 32.90
CA THR A 355 -20.93 4.43 34.06
C THR A 355 -19.92 4.85 35.13
N PRO A 356 -20.35 5.05 36.39
CA PRO A 356 -19.44 5.38 37.48
C PRO A 356 -18.29 4.38 37.60
N THR A 357 -17.08 4.88 37.92
CA THR A 357 -15.85 4.06 37.99
C THR A 357 -16.01 2.83 38.89
N ALA A 358 -16.69 2.95 40.02
CA ALA A 358 -16.97 1.83 40.92
C ALA A 358 -17.79 0.72 40.23
N VAL A 359 -18.84 1.09 39.49
CA VAL A 359 -19.68 0.15 38.73
C VAL A 359 -18.89 -0.50 37.59
N THR A 360 -18.05 0.26 36.91
CA THR A 360 -17.16 -0.25 35.85
C THR A 360 -16.17 -1.26 36.41
N ARG A 361 -15.59 -1.02 37.59
CA ARG A 361 -14.68 -1.97 38.26
C ARG A 361 -15.39 -3.27 38.62
N VAL A 362 -16.61 -3.21 39.16
CA VAL A 362 -17.40 -4.39 39.46
C VAL A 362 -17.74 -5.18 38.18
N LYS A 363 -18.21 -4.51 37.15
CA LYS A 363 -18.55 -5.15 35.86
C LYS A 363 -17.34 -5.84 35.20
N LYS A 364 -16.13 -5.34 35.39
CA LYS A 364 -14.89 -5.92 34.89
C LYS A 364 -14.23 -6.95 35.82
N HIS A 365 -14.80 -7.18 36.99
CA HIS A 365 -14.25 -8.14 37.93
C HIS A 365 -14.46 -9.58 37.43
N PRO A 366 -13.47 -10.48 37.55
CA PRO A 366 -13.59 -11.87 37.10
C PRO A 366 -14.79 -12.64 37.70
N ALA A 367 -15.21 -12.28 38.94
CA ALA A 367 -16.39 -12.85 39.57
C ALA A 367 -17.69 -12.61 38.78
N MET A 368 -17.76 -11.54 37.97
CA MET A 368 -18.94 -11.28 37.11
C MET A 368 -19.14 -12.34 36.04
N LEU A 369 -18.07 -12.89 35.50
CA LEU A 369 -18.16 -13.99 34.52
C LEU A 369 -18.79 -15.22 35.18
N ARG A 370 -18.32 -15.59 36.37
CA ARG A 370 -18.90 -16.72 37.14
C ARG A 370 -20.37 -16.51 37.43
N LEU A 371 -20.78 -15.33 37.89
CA LEU A 371 -22.18 -15.01 38.16
C LEU A 371 -23.05 -15.05 36.89
N ILE A 372 -22.51 -14.69 35.73
CA ILE A 372 -23.20 -14.78 34.43
C ILE A 372 -23.38 -16.26 34.06
N ASP A 373 -22.33 -17.07 34.19
CA ASP A 373 -22.37 -18.50 33.87
C ASP A 373 -23.37 -19.22 34.80
N GLU A 374 -23.29 -18.99 36.09
CA GLU A 374 -24.26 -19.54 37.10
C GLU A 374 -25.71 -19.15 36.76
N ARG A 375 -25.92 -17.92 36.30
CA ARG A 375 -27.25 -17.44 35.92
C ARG A 375 -27.76 -18.09 34.62
N ILE A 376 -26.87 -18.29 33.64
CA ILE A 376 -27.20 -18.98 32.41
C ILE A 376 -27.60 -20.42 32.71
N ASP A 377 -26.81 -21.14 33.51
CA ASP A 377 -27.06 -22.53 33.87
C ASP A 377 -28.38 -22.68 34.64
N ALA A 378 -28.62 -21.78 35.62
CA ALA A 378 -29.88 -21.74 36.37
C ALA A 378 -31.09 -21.46 35.46
N THR A 379 -30.92 -20.64 34.42
CA THR A 379 -32.02 -20.34 33.48
C THR A 379 -32.28 -21.50 32.53
N ALA A 380 -31.22 -22.19 32.08
CA ALA A 380 -31.33 -23.39 31.26
C ALA A 380 -32.05 -24.52 32.00
N ALA A 381 -31.71 -24.76 33.25
CA ALA A 381 -32.36 -25.77 34.10
C ALA A 381 -33.85 -25.48 34.42
N LEU A 382 -34.32 -24.26 34.22
CA LEU A 382 -35.74 -23.88 34.37
C LEU A 382 -36.56 -24.09 33.08
N THR A 383 -35.88 -24.31 31.94
CA THR A 383 -36.48 -24.49 30.63
C THR A 383 -36.53 -25.94 30.17
N GLU A 384 -35.83 -26.83 30.83
CA GLU A 384 -36.00 -28.30 30.76
C GLU A 384 -37.14 -28.77 31.70
#